data_bac696fad5b3bafbe36ba4addb86bea7
#
_entry.id   bac696fad5b3bafbe36ba4addb86bea7
#
_cell.length_a   1.000
_cell.length_b   1.000
_cell.length_c   1.000
_cell.angle_alpha   90.00
_cell.angle_beta   90.00
_cell.angle_gamma   90.00
#
_symmetry.space_group_name_H-M   'P 1'
#
loop_
_entity.id
_entity.type
_entity.pdbx_description
1 polymer ?
#
loop_
_entity_poly.entity_id
_entity_poly.type
_entity_poly.pdbx_seq_one_letter_code
_entity_poly.pdbx_strand_id
1 'polypeptide(L)'
;EQREAAARAREQAEERAREGIFIGFQYPVEIPGVNNAYLLKAAVNAKRRHQGLGEMDAFEFLKIARKTMATLERDPSFLNRGVNEGFSGGEKKRNEILQMTMLDPRLAILDETDSGLDIDALKIVAHGVNTLHSPDKSIVVVTHYQRLLDYIVPDFVHVLHDGRIIKSGDKSLALELEEKGYDWLIKEAA
;
A
#
# COMPACT_ATOMS: atom_id res chain seq x y z
N GLU A 1 7.67 -4.15 -31.87
CA GLU A 1 6.69 -4.90 -31.05
C GLU A 1 7.00 -4.89 -29.55
N GLN A 2 8.20 -5.36 -29.08
CA GLN A 2 8.51 -5.37 -27.63
C GLN A 2 8.56 -3.96 -27.02
N ARG A 3 9.13 -2.97 -27.71
CA ARG A 3 9.16 -1.57 -27.25
C ARG A 3 7.78 -0.93 -27.23
N GLU A 4 6.92 -1.26 -28.18
CA GLU A 4 5.54 -0.77 -28.23
C GLU A 4 4.69 -1.40 -27.14
N ALA A 5 4.84 -2.71 -26.88
CA ALA A 5 4.17 -3.39 -25.78
C ALA A 5 4.57 -2.82 -24.42
N ALA A 6 5.86 -2.53 -24.20
CA ALA A 6 6.36 -1.91 -22.98
C ALA A 6 5.84 -0.46 -22.82
N ALA A 7 5.73 0.31 -23.91
CA ALA A 7 5.18 1.66 -23.87
C ALA A 7 3.68 1.65 -23.50
N ARG A 8 2.88 0.75 -24.11
CA ARG A 8 1.46 0.58 -23.78
C ARG A 8 1.24 0.12 -22.33
N ALA A 9 2.05 -0.82 -21.83
CA ALA A 9 1.98 -1.27 -20.45
C ALA A 9 2.27 -0.12 -19.47
N ARG A 10 3.25 0.74 -19.80
CA ARG A 10 3.60 1.93 -19.02
C ARG A 10 2.45 2.94 -18.97
N GLU A 11 1.88 3.26 -20.13
CA GLU A 11 0.74 4.17 -20.25
C GLU A 11 -0.47 3.67 -19.45
N GLN A 12 -0.78 2.38 -19.53
CA GLN A 12 -1.86 1.76 -18.75
C GLN A 12 -1.60 1.80 -17.24
N ALA A 13 -0.35 1.61 -16.79
CA ALA A 13 0.00 1.69 -15.38
C ALA A 13 -0.15 3.12 -14.83
N GLU A 14 0.28 4.12 -15.60
CA GLU A 14 0.12 5.53 -15.25
C GLU A 14 -1.37 5.94 -15.17
N GLU A 15 -2.18 5.49 -16.12
CA GLU A 15 -3.62 5.75 -16.13
C GLU A 15 -4.28 5.17 -14.88
N ARG A 16 -4.04 3.91 -14.55
CA ARG A 16 -4.57 3.26 -13.35
C ARG A 16 -4.16 3.98 -12.07
N ALA A 17 -2.92 4.43 -11.98
CA ALA A 17 -2.44 5.20 -10.84
C ALA A 17 -3.18 6.55 -10.69
N ARG A 18 -3.44 7.25 -11.81
CA ARG A 18 -4.21 8.51 -11.82
C ARG A 18 -5.67 8.30 -11.47
N GLU A 19 -6.27 7.17 -11.84
CA GLU A 19 -7.62 6.77 -11.45
C GLU A 19 -7.73 6.37 -9.98
N GLY A 20 -6.62 6.21 -9.28
CA GLY A 20 -6.58 5.96 -7.85
C GLY A 20 -6.37 4.50 -7.48
N ILE A 21 -5.65 3.72 -8.29
CA ILE A 21 -5.14 2.41 -7.92
C ILE A 21 -3.73 2.58 -7.36
N PHE A 22 -3.48 2.02 -6.18
CA PHE A 22 -2.18 1.98 -5.53
C PHE A 22 -1.76 0.53 -5.29
N ILE A 23 -0.48 0.25 -5.49
CA ILE A 23 0.10 -1.08 -5.20
C ILE A 23 1.28 -0.87 -4.26
N GLY A 24 1.19 -1.47 -3.06
CA GLY A 24 2.30 -1.66 -2.14
C GLY A 24 3.03 -2.95 -2.49
N PHE A 25 4.30 -2.85 -2.84
CA PHE A 25 5.10 -3.99 -3.27
C PHE A 25 5.71 -4.76 -2.09
N GLN A 26 5.85 -6.06 -2.24
CA GLN A 26 6.59 -6.89 -1.29
C GLN A 26 8.01 -6.32 -1.04
N TYR A 27 8.68 -5.90 -2.12
CA TYR A 27 10.00 -5.27 -2.09
C TYR A 27 9.95 -3.88 -2.73
N PRO A 28 9.74 -2.79 -1.93
CA PRO A 28 9.70 -1.44 -2.47
C PRO A 28 11.00 -1.04 -3.15
N VAL A 29 10.89 -0.50 -4.38
CA VAL A 29 12.01 -0.15 -5.24
C VAL A 29 12.70 1.13 -4.74
N GLU A 30 14.02 1.21 -4.91
CA GLU A 30 14.79 2.43 -4.71
C GLU A 30 14.82 3.26 -6.00
N ILE A 31 14.69 4.58 -5.86
CA ILE A 31 14.82 5.52 -6.98
C ILE A 31 15.93 6.53 -6.63
N PRO A 32 17.19 6.22 -6.95
CA PRO A 32 18.31 7.08 -6.62
C PRO A 32 18.19 8.45 -7.29
N GLY A 33 18.56 9.49 -6.54
CA GLY A 33 18.53 10.87 -7.05
C GLY A 33 17.16 11.52 -7.13
N VAL A 34 16.09 10.82 -6.82
CA VAL A 34 14.73 11.37 -6.73
C VAL A 34 14.31 11.40 -5.27
N ASN A 35 14.12 12.58 -4.69
CA ASN A 35 13.67 12.67 -3.30
C ASN A 35 12.15 12.45 -3.16
N ASN A 36 11.74 12.04 -1.94
CA ASN A 36 10.34 11.72 -1.64
C ASN A 36 9.40 12.91 -1.88
N ALA A 37 9.81 14.13 -1.53
CA ALA A 37 8.97 15.32 -1.71
C ALA A 37 8.67 15.56 -3.19
N TYR A 38 9.68 15.42 -4.04
CA TYR A 38 9.52 15.60 -5.49
C TYR A 38 8.58 14.55 -6.09
N LEU A 39 8.84 13.26 -5.78
CA LEU A 39 7.99 12.16 -6.26
C LEU A 39 6.54 12.33 -5.81
N LEU A 40 6.32 12.54 -4.52
CA LEU A 40 4.97 12.65 -3.96
C LEU A 40 4.21 13.86 -4.50
N LYS A 41 4.86 15.03 -4.60
CA LYS A 41 4.22 16.22 -5.17
C LYS A 41 3.85 16.00 -6.64
N ALA A 42 4.75 15.42 -7.43
CA ALA A 42 4.49 15.12 -8.85
C ALA A 42 3.31 14.15 -8.99
N ALA A 43 3.27 13.08 -8.20
CA ALA A 43 2.22 12.07 -8.24
C ALA A 43 0.86 12.63 -7.80
N VAL A 44 0.82 13.37 -6.68
CA VAL A 44 -0.41 14.05 -6.21
C VAL A 44 -0.95 15.02 -7.27
N ASN A 45 -0.09 15.83 -7.87
CA ASN A 45 -0.51 16.78 -8.90
C ASN A 45 -0.94 16.08 -10.20
N ALA A 46 -0.32 14.97 -10.58
CA ALA A 46 -0.77 14.17 -11.72
C ALA A 46 -2.19 13.62 -11.52
N LYS A 47 -2.48 13.10 -10.31
CA LYS A 47 -3.83 12.65 -9.94
C LYS A 47 -4.83 13.80 -9.94
N ARG A 48 -4.49 14.94 -9.34
CA ARG A 48 -5.35 16.14 -9.28
C ARG A 48 -5.70 16.65 -10.69
N ARG A 49 -4.71 16.73 -11.59
CA ARG A 49 -4.98 17.11 -12.99
C ARG A 49 -5.93 16.14 -13.69
N HIS A 50 -5.75 14.83 -13.49
CA HIS A 50 -6.64 13.81 -14.02
C HIS A 50 -8.09 13.99 -13.53
N GLN A 51 -8.26 14.44 -12.29
CA GLN A 51 -9.56 14.73 -11.66
C GLN A 51 -10.12 16.13 -12.03
N GLY A 52 -9.44 16.89 -12.88
CA GLY A 52 -9.85 18.26 -13.23
C GLY A 52 -9.62 19.29 -12.11
N LEU A 53 -8.82 18.94 -11.10
CA LEU A 53 -8.49 19.83 -9.99
C LEU A 53 -7.20 20.62 -10.28
N GLY A 54 -7.10 21.85 -9.71
CA GLY A 54 -5.88 22.64 -9.77
C GLY A 54 -4.70 21.96 -9.10
N GLU A 55 -3.48 22.25 -9.57
CA GLU A 55 -2.27 21.76 -8.95
C GLU A 55 -2.07 22.35 -7.55
N MET A 56 -1.56 21.54 -6.66
CA MET A 56 -1.15 21.94 -5.31
C MET A 56 0.21 22.65 -5.39
N ASP A 57 0.34 23.80 -4.78
CA ASP A 57 1.62 24.49 -4.69
C ASP A 57 2.58 23.82 -3.69
N ALA A 58 3.80 24.33 -3.58
CA ALA A 58 4.80 23.73 -2.71
C ALA A 58 4.46 23.88 -1.22
N PHE A 59 3.86 25.00 -0.83
CA PHE A 59 3.52 25.29 0.56
C PHE A 59 2.36 24.41 1.03
N GLU A 60 1.31 24.32 0.24
CA GLU A 60 0.15 23.47 0.49
C GLU A 60 0.56 21.98 0.58
N PHE A 61 1.37 21.52 -0.38
CA PHE A 61 1.92 20.17 -0.38
C PHE A 61 2.71 19.87 0.90
N LEU A 62 3.67 20.72 1.27
CA LEU A 62 4.50 20.51 2.46
C LEU A 62 3.69 20.52 3.75
N LYS A 63 2.63 21.33 3.84
CA LYS A 63 1.72 21.34 4.99
C LYS A 63 1.02 19.99 5.16
N ILE A 64 0.49 19.44 4.07
CA ILE A 64 -0.19 18.14 4.08
C ILE A 64 0.82 17.01 4.35
N ALA A 65 1.96 17.00 3.65
CA ALA A 65 2.98 15.99 3.82
C ALA A 65 3.49 15.90 5.27
N ARG A 66 3.78 17.04 5.91
CA ARG A 66 4.21 17.10 7.32
C ARG A 66 3.12 16.57 8.26
N LYS A 67 1.86 16.91 8.02
CA LYS A 67 0.73 16.38 8.81
C LYS A 67 0.66 14.86 8.70
N THR A 68 0.71 14.32 7.48
CA THR A 68 0.68 12.87 7.23
C THR A 68 1.87 12.17 7.87
N MET A 69 3.07 12.75 7.77
CA MET A 69 4.26 12.18 8.40
C MET A 69 4.15 12.15 9.92
N ALA A 70 3.59 13.20 10.55
CA ALA A 70 3.35 13.19 11.99
C ALA A 70 2.39 12.07 12.41
N THR A 71 1.34 11.81 11.63
CA THR A 71 0.41 10.69 11.87
C THR A 71 1.10 9.32 11.77
N LEU A 72 2.12 9.20 10.90
CA LEU A 72 2.89 7.98 10.68
C LEU A 72 4.18 7.94 11.51
N GLU A 73 4.33 8.82 12.49
CA GLU A 73 5.52 8.94 13.37
C GLU A 73 6.83 9.01 12.57
N ARG A 74 6.82 9.76 11.44
CA ARG A 74 7.99 9.93 10.57
C ARG A 74 8.61 11.31 10.74
N ASP A 75 9.94 11.31 10.77
CA ASP A 75 10.69 12.57 10.77
C ASP A 75 10.55 13.28 9.40
N PRO A 76 10.20 14.58 9.39
CA PRO A 76 10.06 15.36 8.16
C PRO A 76 11.30 15.38 7.25
N SER A 77 12.50 15.11 7.78
CA SER A 77 13.73 15.03 6.98
C SER A 77 13.69 13.94 5.91
N PHE A 78 12.86 12.90 6.09
CA PHE A 78 12.67 11.85 5.09
C PHE A 78 12.13 12.36 3.75
N LEU A 79 11.43 13.50 3.72
CA LEU A 79 11.00 14.13 2.47
C LEU A 79 12.16 14.52 1.56
N ASN A 80 13.32 14.83 2.13
CA ASN A 80 14.51 15.25 1.40
C ASN A 80 15.41 14.08 0.99
N ARG A 81 15.17 12.89 1.53
CA ARG A 81 15.95 11.68 1.18
C ARG A 81 15.47 11.09 -0.14
N GLY A 82 16.37 10.44 -0.86
CA GLY A 82 16.01 9.64 -2.06
C GLY A 82 14.97 8.58 -1.73
N VAL A 83 14.10 8.30 -2.69
CA VAL A 83 13.01 7.33 -2.51
C VAL A 83 13.59 5.97 -2.20
N ASN A 84 13.39 5.51 -0.96
CA ASN A 84 13.86 4.24 -0.42
C ASN A 84 15.39 4.05 -0.42
N GLU A 85 16.18 5.05 -0.81
CA GLU A 85 17.63 4.98 -0.91
C GLU A 85 18.27 4.84 0.47
N GLY A 86 18.94 3.71 0.71
CA GLY A 86 19.56 3.39 2.00
C GLY A 86 18.57 3.23 3.16
N PHE A 87 17.30 2.98 2.88
CA PHE A 87 16.30 2.70 3.91
C PHE A 87 16.39 1.24 4.35
N SER A 88 16.19 1.01 5.65
CA SER A 88 15.91 -0.34 6.17
C SER A 88 14.58 -0.88 5.62
N GLY A 89 14.36 -2.19 5.73
CA GLY A 89 13.10 -2.78 5.29
C GLY A 89 11.87 -2.12 5.92
N GLY A 90 11.90 -1.89 7.23
CA GLY A 90 10.81 -1.20 7.94
C GLY A 90 10.64 0.26 7.53
N GLU A 91 11.73 0.98 7.21
CA GLU A 91 11.65 2.33 6.68
C GLU A 91 11.02 2.37 5.29
N LYS A 92 11.37 1.40 4.41
CA LYS A 92 10.78 1.26 3.07
C LYS A 92 9.27 1.04 3.14
N LYS A 93 8.81 0.13 4.01
CA LYS A 93 7.38 -0.13 4.21
C LYS A 93 6.63 1.08 4.76
N ARG A 94 7.18 1.76 5.77
CA ARG A 94 6.59 3.00 6.27
C ARG A 94 6.57 4.11 5.22
N ASN A 95 7.58 4.18 4.34
CA ASN A 95 7.58 5.13 3.23
C ASN A 95 6.50 4.81 2.19
N GLU A 96 6.25 3.54 1.94
CA GLU A 96 5.18 3.08 1.06
C GLU A 96 3.79 3.45 1.62
N ILE A 97 3.58 3.29 2.93
CA ILE A 97 2.36 3.75 3.61
C ILE A 97 2.21 5.29 3.55
N LEU A 98 3.31 6.04 3.67
CA LEU A 98 3.28 7.48 3.45
C LEU A 98 2.83 7.82 2.03
N GLN A 99 3.37 7.15 1.02
CA GLN A 99 2.96 7.32 -0.38
C GLN A 99 1.47 7.01 -0.56
N MET A 100 1.01 5.88 -0.04
CA MET A 100 -0.39 5.47 -0.09
C MET A 100 -1.31 6.53 0.55
N THR A 101 -0.97 6.99 1.76
CA THR A 101 -1.78 7.97 2.49
C THR A 101 -1.82 9.33 1.77
N MET A 102 -0.70 9.77 1.20
CA MET A 102 -0.62 11.02 0.44
C MET A 102 -1.39 10.95 -0.88
N LEU A 103 -1.37 9.81 -1.55
CA LEU A 103 -2.06 9.59 -2.82
C LEU A 103 -3.56 9.34 -2.64
N ASP A 104 -3.99 8.94 -1.47
CA ASP A 104 -5.40 8.71 -1.12
C ASP A 104 -6.14 7.88 -2.20
N PRO A 105 -5.76 6.62 -2.42
CA PRO A 105 -6.29 5.80 -3.49
C PRO A 105 -7.73 5.36 -3.25
N ARG A 106 -8.46 5.01 -4.33
CA ARG A 106 -9.76 4.34 -4.28
C ARG A 106 -9.62 2.84 -4.05
N LEU A 107 -8.54 2.26 -4.60
CA LEU A 107 -8.16 0.87 -4.40
C LEU A 107 -6.69 0.80 -4.02
N ALA A 108 -6.38 0.25 -2.86
CA ALA A 108 -5.02 -0.11 -2.47
C ALA A 108 -4.86 -1.63 -2.45
N ILE A 109 -3.79 -2.13 -3.06
CA ILE A 109 -3.39 -3.55 -3.00
C ILE A 109 -2.05 -3.58 -2.28
N LEU A 110 -1.99 -4.22 -1.13
CA LEU A 110 -0.81 -4.29 -0.27
C LEU A 110 -0.28 -5.72 -0.26
N ASP A 111 0.88 -5.93 -0.86
CA ASP A 111 1.49 -7.25 -1.00
C ASP A 111 2.56 -7.44 0.08
N GLU A 112 2.27 -8.32 1.06
CA GLU A 112 3.13 -8.65 2.20
C GLU A 112 3.77 -7.42 2.88
N THR A 113 2.96 -6.38 3.11
CA THR A 113 3.44 -5.11 3.68
C THR A 113 3.91 -5.25 5.12
N ASP A 114 3.57 -6.34 5.78
CA ASP A 114 3.93 -6.71 7.14
C ASP A 114 5.21 -7.55 7.24
N SER A 115 5.74 -8.05 6.12
CA SER A 115 6.92 -8.90 6.10
C SER A 115 8.16 -8.18 6.65
N GLY A 116 8.82 -8.81 7.64
CA GLY A 116 10.05 -8.29 8.24
C GLY A 116 9.89 -7.06 9.14
N LEU A 117 8.66 -6.70 9.53
CA LEU A 117 8.40 -5.63 10.47
C LEU A 117 8.44 -6.10 11.92
N ASP A 118 8.99 -5.26 12.80
CA ASP A 118 8.77 -5.38 14.23
C ASP A 118 7.34 -4.94 14.59
N ILE A 119 6.93 -5.21 15.84
CA ILE A 119 5.57 -4.92 16.31
C ILE A 119 5.22 -3.44 16.21
N ASP A 120 6.15 -2.54 16.47
CA ASP A 120 5.87 -1.10 16.47
C ASP A 120 5.75 -0.57 15.04
N ALA A 121 6.61 -1.02 14.12
CA ALA A 121 6.46 -0.71 12.70
C ALA A 121 5.16 -1.27 12.13
N LEU A 122 4.74 -2.48 12.55
CA LEU A 122 3.47 -3.08 12.15
C LEU A 122 2.27 -2.25 12.57
N LYS A 123 2.26 -1.74 13.82
CA LYS A 123 1.19 -0.85 14.31
C LYS A 123 1.10 0.43 13.50
N ILE A 124 2.24 1.05 13.15
CA ILE A 124 2.27 2.27 12.35
C ILE A 124 1.70 2.01 10.95
N VAL A 125 2.10 0.90 10.32
CA VAL A 125 1.56 0.47 9.02
C VAL A 125 0.06 0.27 9.11
N ALA A 126 -0.41 -0.50 10.09
CA ALA A 126 -1.82 -0.75 10.30
C ALA A 126 -2.62 0.54 10.57
N HIS A 127 -2.06 1.46 11.36
CA HIS A 127 -2.67 2.76 11.59
C HIS A 127 -2.82 3.54 10.28
N GLY A 128 -1.77 3.59 9.44
CA GLY A 128 -1.84 4.24 8.13
C GLY A 128 -2.91 3.62 7.23
N VAL A 129 -3.03 2.30 7.20
CA VAL A 129 -4.09 1.59 6.45
C VAL A 129 -5.48 1.95 6.99
N ASN A 130 -5.68 1.88 8.30
CA ASN A 130 -6.96 2.19 8.93
C ASN A 130 -7.40 3.64 8.73
N THR A 131 -6.47 4.60 8.58
CA THR A 131 -6.83 6.01 8.28
C THR A 131 -7.47 6.19 6.89
N LEU A 132 -7.23 5.26 5.97
CA LEU A 132 -7.80 5.28 4.62
C LEU A 132 -9.11 4.51 4.53
N HIS A 133 -9.48 3.75 5.54
CA HIS A 133 -10.71 2.96 5.53
C HIS A 133 -11.94 3.89 5.41
N SER A 134 -12.73 3.69 4.38
CA SER A 134 -14.00 4.41 4.16
C SER A 134 -14.90 3.60 3.22
N PRO A 135 -16.23 3.86 3.21
CA PRO A 135 -17.16 3.15 2.33
C PRO A 135 -16.86 3.27 0.83
N ASP A 136 -16.15 4.33 0.44
CA ASP A 136 -15.83 4.62 -0.97
C ASP A 136 -14.47 4.07 -1.40
N LYS A 137 -13.78 3.33 -0.53
CA LYS A 137 -12.44 2.80 -0.77
C LYS A 137 -12.36 1.31 -0.49
N SER A 138 -11.52 0.64 -1.26
CA SER A 138 -11.23 -0.78 -1.08
C SER A 138 -9.74 -0.97 -0.78
N ILE A 139 -9.44 -1.80 0.21
CA ILE A 139 -8.07 -2.16 0.55
C ILE A 139 -7.98 -3.68 0.51
N VAL A 140 -7.12 -4.20 -0.37
CA VAL A 140 -6.80 -5.62 -0.47
C VAL A 140 -5.45 -5.83 0.19
N VAL A 141 -5.39 -6.67 1.20
CA VAL A 141 -4.15 -7.02 1.89
C VAL A 141 -3.82 -8.47 1.61
N VAL A 142 -2.68 -8.72 0.99
CA VAL A 142 -2.12 -10.06 0.83
C VAL A 142 -1.12 -10.27 1.96
N THR A 143 -1.39 -11.22 2.83
CA THR A 143 -0.51 -11.54 3.97
C THR A 143 -0.62 -13.02 4.33
N HIS A 144 0.43 -13.56 4.87
CA HIS A 144 0.48 -14.86 5.52
C HIS A 144 0.71 -14.72 7.04
N TYR A 145 0.74 -13.49 7.56
CA TYR A 145 0.91 -13.18 8.98
C TYR A 145 -0.39 -12.70 9.60
N GLN A 146 -0.93 -13.49 10.48
CA GLN A 146 -2.17 -13.16 11.17
C GLN A 146 -2.04 -11.96 12.11
N ARG A 147 -0.85 -11.66 12.63
CA ARG A 147 -0.62 -10.51 13.51
C ARG A 147 -1.09 -9.18 12.90
N LEU A 148 -1.07 -9.05 11.57
CA LEU A 148 -1.59 -7.86 10.90
C LEU A 148 -3.10 -7.73 11.10
N LEU A 149 -3.84 -8.85 11.12
CA LEU A 149 -5.30 -8.89 11.26
C LEU A 149 -5.78 -8.53 12.67
N ASP A 150 -4.88 -8.49 13.66
CA ASP A 150 -5.18 -7.95 14.99
C ASP A 150 -5.32 -6.43 14.98
N TYR A 151 -4.65 -5.77 14.03
CA TYR A 151 -4.63 -4.32 13.88
C TYR A 151 -5.47 -3.81 12.71
N ILE A 152 -5.60 -4.62 11.64
CA ILE A 152 -6.44 -4.33 10.46
C ILE A 152 -7.52 -5.41 10.42
N VAL A 153 -8.72 -5.07 10.91
CA VAL A 153 -9.83 -6.02 10.90
C VAL A 153 -10.43 -6.09 9.49
N PRO A 154 -10.32 -7.23 8.78
CA PRO A 154 -10.88 -7.36 7.44
C PRO A 154 -12.40 -7.53 7.49
N ASP A 155 -13.10 -6.96 6.52
CA ASP A 155 -14.52 -7.24 6.26
C ASP A 155 -14.70 -8.63 5.63
N PHE A 156 -13.76 -9.02 4.76
CA PHE A 156 -13.77 -10.30 4.04
C PHE A 156 -12.38 -10.93 4.06
N VAL A 157 -12.35 -12.25 4.18
CA VAL A 157 -11.14 -13.09 4.07
C VAL A 157 -11.34 -14.07 2.94
N HIS A 158 -10.38 -14.15 2.03
CA HIS A 158 -10.38 -15.06 0.90
C HIS A 158 -9.14 -15.93 0.93
N VAL A 159 -9.31 -17.25 0.83
CA VAL A 159 -8.20 -18.20 0.73
C VAL A 159 -7.95 -18.54 -0.72
N LEU A 160 -6.74 -18.20 -1.18
CA LEU A 160 -6.30 -18.46 -2.55
C LEU A 160 -5.41 -19.71 -2.57
N HIS A 161 -5.73 -20.68 -3.43
CA HIS A 161 -4.92 -21.87 -3.68
C HIS A 161 -4.95 -22.21 -5.17
N ASP A 162 -3.79 -22.49 -5.76
CA ASP A 162 -3.62 -22.80 -7.18
C ASP A 162 -4.38 -21.86 -8.14
N GLY A 163 -4.31 -20.55 -7.83
CA GLY A 163 -4.92 -19.50 -8.65
C GLY A 163 -6.45 -19.40 -8.53
N ARG A 164 -7.06 -20.06 -7.55
CA ARG A 164 -8.50 -20.05 -7.29
C ARG A 164 -8.80 -19.67 -5.85
N ILE A 165 -9.88 -18.92 -5.63
CA ILE A 165 -10.42 -18.70 -4.30
C ILE A 165 -11.19 -19.96 -3.90
N ILE A 166 -10.67 -20.71 -2.93
CA ILE A 166 -11.25 -21.97 -2.46
C ILE A 166 -12.21 -21.78 -1.27
N LYS A 167 -12.04 -20.69 -0.52
CA LYS A 167 -12.91 -20.33 0.61
C LYS A 167 -13.00 -18.83 0.76
N SER A 168 -14.17 -18.36 1.18
CA SER A 168 -14.40 -16.97 1.58
C SER A 168 -15.15 -16.93 2.89
N GLY A 169 -14.81 -15.95 3.75
CA GLY A 169 -15.43 -15.76 5.05
C GLY A 169 -15.09 -14.40 5.62
N ASP A 170 -15.35 -14.22 6.89
CA ASP A 170 -14.99 -13.06 7.68
C ASP A 170 -13.69 -13.29 8.48
N LYS A 171 -13.40 -12.44 9.46
CA LYS A 171 -12.22 -12.54 10.33
C LYS A 171 -12.12 -13.93 11.00
N SER A 172 -13.22 -14.62 11.27
CA SER A 172 -13.20 -15.94 11.94
C SER A 172 -12.50 -17.00 11.07
N LEU A 173 -12.60 -16.89 9.75
CA LEU A 173 -11.87 -17.78 8.84
C LEU A 173 -10.35 -17.64 8.99
N ALA A 174 -9.84 -16.44 9.21
CA ALA A 174 -8.41 -16.24 9.42
C ALA A 174 -7.94 -16.90 10.72
N LEU A 175 -8.73 -16.81 11.81
CA LEU A 175 -8.44 -17.48 13.08
C LEU A 175 -8.47 -19.01 12.93
N GLU A 176 -9.42 -19.53 12.19
CA GLU A 176 -9.53 -20.97 11.92
C GLU A 176 -8.33 -21.49 11.10
N LEU A 177 -7.83 -20.70 10.15
CA LEU A 177 -6.63 -21.04 9.38
C LEU A 177 -5.36 -21.06 10.22
N GLU A 178 -5.24 -20.16 11.21
CA GLU A 178 -4.12 -20.19 12.15
C GLU A 178 -4.14 -21.44 13.03
N GLU A 179 -5.31 -21.79 13.53
CA GLU A 179 -5.47 -22.93 14.45
C GLU A 179 -5.28 -24.27 13.70
N LYS A 180 -5.85 -24.41 12.50
CA LYS A 180 -5.94 -25.70 11.78
C LYS A 180 -4.98 -25.84 10.59
N GLY A 181 -4.32 -24.75 10.18
CA GLY A 181 -3.54 -24.70 8.94
C GLY A 181 -4.43 -24.70 7.69
N TYR A 182 -3.81 -24.90 6.52
CA TYR A 182 -4.50 -24.85 5.21
C TYR A 182 -4.94 -26.22 4.68
N ASP A 183 -4.37 -27.32 5.18
CA ASP A 183 -4.50 -28.67 4.61
C ASP A 183 -5.94 -29.17 4.56
N TRP A 184 -6.76 -28.81 5.53
CA TRP A 184 -8.15 -29.22 5.57
C TRP A 184 -8.98 -28.56 4.45
N LEU A 185 -8.72 -27.28 4.15
CA LEU A 185 -9.40 -26.59 3.05
C LEU A 185 -8.98 -27.13 1.67
N ILE A 186 -7.69 -27.44 1.51
CA ILE A 186 -7.18 -28.00 0.26
C ILE A 186 -7.83 -29.36 -0.02
N LYS A 187 -8.01 -30.18 1.03
CA LYS A 187 -8.70 -31.48 0.92
C LYS A 187 -10.19 -31.35 0.61
N GLU A 188 -10.86 -30.31 1.14
CA GLU A 188 -12.27 -30.04 0.83
C GLU A 188 -12.47 -29.51 -0.61
N ALA A 189 -11.46 -28.84 -1.17
CA ALA A 189 -11.52 -28.21 -2.49
C ALA A 189 -11.06 -29.14 -3.63
N ALA A 190 -10.44 -30.30 -3.32
CA ALA A 190 -9.94 -31.29 -4.26
C ALA A 190 -11.03 -32.27 -4.69
#